data_797229e9c3c691ebcbabd9ed7da2e1ed
#
_entry.id   797229e9c3c691ebcbabd9ed7da2e1ed
#
_cell.length_a   1.000
_cell.length_b   1.000
_cell.length_c   1.000
_cell.angle_alpha   90.00
_cell.angle_beta   90.00
_cell.angle_gamma   90.00
#
_symmetry.space_group_name_H-M   'P 1'
#
loop_
_entity.id
_entity.type
_entity.pdbx_description
1 polymer ?
#
loop_
_entity_poly.entity_id
_entity_poly.type
_entity_poly.pdbx_seq_one_letter_code
_entity_poly.pdbx_strand_id
1 'polypeptide(L)'
;HGKFRRQRQMCIRDRYEGQQLSPDLLEQIQSAGRFREIYKKSLDLLAQREHSIWELRQKLRQRFTGFREVEPVLLQLEEQKFLCDERFSLNFVRSRMANRSWGAYRLRAELQQRGVAGQWIEQAIVSEVDESILRKKVEALVRKSGFPTDPAAKRKLAQKLYRRGFSQELINQVLSQDPL
;
A
#
# COMPACT_ATOMS: atom_id res chain seq x y z
N HIS A 1 -56.26 9.36 -22.57
CA HIS A 1 -55.97 10.22 -21.39
C HIS A 1 -55.19 9.43 -20.36
N GLY A 2 -53.83 9.43 -20.49
CA GLY A 2 -52.94 8.85 -19.52
C GLY A 2 -52.63 9.88 -18.43
N LYS A 3 -53.09 9.61 -17.21
CA LYS A 3 -52.71 10.39 -16.03
C LYS A 3 -51.31 9.95 -15.61
N PHE A 4 -50.28 10.72 -15.95
CA PHE A 4 -48.96 10.63 -15.32
C PHE A 4 -49.09 10.98 -13.85
N ARG A 5 -49.05 9.98 -12.93
CA ARG A 5 -48.83 10.19 -11.50
C ARG A 5 -47.37 10.70 -11.36
N ARG A 6 -47.19 12.00 -11.13
CA ARG A 6 -45.95 12.55 -10.61
C ARG A 6 -45.67 11.88 -9.27
N GLN A 7 -44.66 11.02 -9.25
CA GLN A 7 -44.02 10.61 -8.01
C GLN A 7 -43.48 11.87 -7.33
N ARG A 8 -44.11 12.31 -6.25
CA ARG A 8 -43.58 13.39 -5.42
C ARG A 8 -42.28 12.90 -4.85
N GLN A 9 -41.15 13.49 -5.27
CA GLN A 9 -39.93 13.44 -4.50
C GLN A 9 -40.26 14.02 -3.13
N MET A 10 -40.31 13.17 -2.10
CA MET A 10 -40.44 13.60 -0.71
C MET A 10 -39.20 14.43 -0.35
N CYS A 11 -39.35 15.75 -0.34
CA CYS A 11 -38.38 16.68 0.18
C CYS A 11 -38.11 16.33 1.64
N ILE A 12 -36.81 16.23 1.99
CA ILE A 12 -36.34 16.00 3.38
C ILE A 12 -36.90 17.05 4.36
N ARG A 13 -37.48 18.14 3.85
CA ARG A 13 -38.02 19.28 4.59
C ARG A 13 -39.36 19.03 5.26
N ASP A 14 -40.09 17.96 4.90
CA ASP A 14 -41.44 17.64 5.44
C ASP A 14 -41.44 16.71 6.63
N ARG A 15 -40.29 16.53 7.31
CA ARG A 15 -40.22 15.76 8.56
C ARG A 15 -40.59 16.70 9.70
N TYR A 16 -41.77 16.47 10.27
CA TYR A 16 -42.25 17.20 11.44
C TYR A 16 -41.29 17.03 12.61
N GLU A 17 -40.93 18.14 13.27
CA GLU A 17 -40.26 18.13 14.57
C GLU A 17 -41.15 17.34 15.57
N GLY A 18 -40.58 16.31 16.20
CA GLY A 18 -41.27 15.47 17.19
C GLY A 18 -41.66 14.06 16.74
N GLN A 19 -41.35 13.65 15.48
CA GLN A 19 -41.62 12.28 15.06
C GLN A 19 -40.64 11.32 15.73
N GLN A 20 -41.11 10.41 16.58
CA GLN A 20 -40.25 9.37 17.17
C GLN A 20 -39.76 8.41 16.09
N LEU A 21 -38.44 8.34 15.90
CA LEU A 21 -37.82 7.38 15.01
C LEU A 21 -37.85 6.00 15.67
N SER A 22 -38.15 4.96 14.88
CA SER A 22 -37.97 3.59 15.37
C SER A 22 -36.48 3.33 15.69
N PRO A 23 -36.15 2.50 16.69
CA PRO A 23 -34.77 2.15 17.01
C PRO A 23 -34.00 1.66 15.79
N ASP A 24 -34.60 0.84 14.94
CA ASP A 24 -33.98 0.31 13.71
C ASP A 24 -33.64 1.42 12.70
N LEU A 25 -34.55 2.39 12.52
CA LEU A 25 -34.31 3.52 11.62
C LEU A 25 -33.19 4.42 12.15
N LEU A 26 -33.13 4.58 13.46
CA LEU A 26 -32.08 5.36 14.13
C LEU A 26 -30.72 4.71 13.96
N GLU A 27 -30.63 3.39 14.11
CA GLU A 27 -29.41 2.61 13.86
C GLU A 27 -28.96 2.70 12.40
N GLN A 28 -29.89 2.58 11.44
CA GLN A 28 -29.60 2.74 10.01
C GLN A 28 -29.03 4.13 9.69
N ILE A 29 -29.61 5.19 10.23
CA ILE A 29 -29.14 6.57 10.03
C ILE A 29 -27.73 6.74 10.63
N GLN A 30 -27.51 6.22 11.83
CA GLN A 30 -26.20 6.29 12.49
C GLN A 30 -25.15 5.50 11.72
N SER A 31 -25.46 4.28 11.27
CA SER A 31 -24.57 3.46 10.46
C SER A 31 -24.20 4.15 9.14
N ALA A 32 -25.20 4.73 8.45
CA ALA A 32 -24.94 5.51 7.23
C ALA A 32 -24.07 6.75 7.49
N GLY A 33 -24.24 7.39 8.63
CA GLY A 33 -23.40 8.51 9.08
C GLY A 33 -21.95 8.08 9.31
N ARG A 34 -21.75 6.98 10.08
CA ARG A 34 -20.42 6.40 10.32
C ARG A 34 -19.73 5.96 9.03
N PHE A 35 -20.46 5.28 8.15
CA PHE A 35 -19.94 4.87 6.84
C PHE A 35 -19.42 6.08 6.05
N ARG A 36 -20.19 7.16 5.96
CA ARG A 36 -19.80 8.38 5.24
C ARG A 36 -18.54 9.03 5.84
N GLU A 37 -18.44 9.06 7.16
CA GLU A 37 -17.28 9.61 7.87
C GLU A 37 -16.02 8.81 7.58
N ILE A 38 -16.09 7.47 7.69
CA ILE A 38 -14.98 6.55 7.40
C ILE A 38 -14.56 6.65 5.93
N TYR A 39 -15.54 6.67 5.02
CA TYR A 39 -15.30 6.79 3.58
C TYR A 39 -14.57 8.10 3.24
N LYS A 40 -15.04 9.24 3.75
CA LYS A 40 -14.38 10.54 3.59
C LYS A 40 -12.95 10.51 4.11
N LYS A 41 -12.74 9.98 5.31
CA LYS A 41 -11.40 9.86 5.89
C LYS A 41 -10.47 8.97 5.08
N SER A 42 -11.01 7.91 4.49
CA SER A 42 -10.25 7.02 3.60
C SER A 42 -9.77 7.75 2.34
N LEU A 43 -10.65 8.53 1.72
CA LEU A 43 -10.26 9.36 0.56
C LEU A 43 -9.20 10.40 0.92
N ASP A 44 -9.30 11.05 2.09
CA ASP A 44 -8.28 11.99 2.56
C ASP A 44 -6.90 11.33 2.72
N LEU A 45 -6.87 10.08 3.21
CA LEU A 45 -5.64 9.31 3.35
C LEU A 45 -5.06 8.89 1.99
N LEU A 46 -5.91 8.43 1.08
CA LEU A 46 -5.52 8.01 -0.27
C LEU A 46 -5.06 9.19 -1.13
N ALA A 47 -5.61 10.39 -0.92
CA ALA A 47 -5.16 11.62 -1.58
C ALA A 47 -3.74 12.03 -1.18
N GLN A 48 -3.29 11.70 0.03
CA GLN A 48 -1.92 12.01 0.48
C GLN A 48 -0.88 11.07 -0.14
N ARG A 49 -1.17 9.78 -0.19
CA ARG A 49 -0.38 8.72 -0.83
C ARG A 49 -1.19 7.46 -1.03
N GLU A 50 -0.72 6.60 -1.89
CA GLU A 50 -1.27 5.24 -1.96
C GLU A 50 -1.02 4.46 -0.66
N HIS A 51 -1.95 3.59 -0.33
CA HIS A 51 -1.91 2.67 0.80
C HIS A 51 -2.25 1.26 0.31
N SER A 52 -1.67 0.24 0.95
CA SER A 52 -2.21 -1.11 0.80
C SER A 52 -3.55 -1.22 1.53
N ILE A 53 -4.35 -2.21 1.16
CA ILE A 53 -5.63 -2.52 1.82
C ILE A 53 -5.41 -2.72 3.32
N TRP A 54 -4.36 -3.46 3.68
CA TRP A 54 -4.01 -3.71 5.07
C TRP A 54 -3.58 -2.43 5.82
N GLU A 55 -2.73 -1.57 5.23
CA GLU A 55 -2.32 -0.30 5.84
C GLU A 55 -3.51 0.61 6.11
N LEU A 56 -4.41 0.74 5.13
CA LEU A 56 -5.59 1.58 5.28
C LEU A 56 -6.53 1.02 6.34
N ARG A 57 -6.77 -0.31 6.34
CA ARG A 57 -7.56 -1.01 7.35
C ARG A 57 -7.03 -0.73 8.76
N GLN A 58 -5.72 -0.85 8.98
CA GLN A 58 -5.13 -0.60 10.30
C GLN A 58 -5.33 0.85 10.75
N LYS A 59 -5.12 1.82 9.88
CA LYS A 59 -5.33 3.24 10.20
C LYS A 59 -6.79 3.56 10.53
N LEU A 60 -7.72 2.99 9.77
CA LEU A 60 -9.14 3.20 10.00
C LEU A 60 -9.60 2.53 11.31
N ARG A 61 -9.16 1.30 11.57
CA ARG A 61 -9.49 0.60 12.82
C ARG A 61 -8.94 1.28 14.07
N GLN A 62 -7.76 1.89 13.98
CA GLN A 62 -7.20 2.69 15.08
C GLN A 62 -8.04 3.93 15.39
N ARG A 63 -8.59 4.59 14.36
CA ARG A 63 -9.38 5.81 14.51
C ARG A 63 -10.85 5.53 14.81
N PHE A 64 -11.42 4.50 14.21
CA PHE A 64 -12.84 4.12 14.30
C PHE A 64 -12.97 2.76 14.99
N THR A 65 -12.49 2.71 16.23
CA THR A 65 -12.49 1.47 17.03
C THR A 65 -13.91 0.97 17.24
N GLY A 66 -14.16 -0.32 16.93
CA GLY A 66 -15.45 -0.97 17.09
C GLY A 66 -16.48 -0.67 15.99
N PHE A 67 -16.17 0.16 15.00
CA PHE A 67 -17.09 0.44 13.89
C PHE A 67 -17.09 -0.70 12.88
N ARG A 68 -18.25 -1.29 12.65
CA ARG A 68 -18.44 -2.39 11.68
C ARG A 68 -18.34 -1.90 10.24
N GLU A 69 -18.52 -0.62 10.00
CA GLU A 69 -18.56 0.01 8.69
C GLU A 69 -17.17 0.13 8.01
N VAL A 70 -16.08 -0.17 8.72
CA VAL A 70 -14.71 -0.12 8.14
C VAL A 70 -14.56 -1.10 6.97
N GLU A 71 -15.00 -2.36 7.13
CA GLU A 71 -14.86 -3.36 6.06
C GLU A 71 -15.74 -3.05 4.84
N PRO A 72 -17.02 -2.70 4.97
CA PRO A 72 -17.84 -2.24 3.85
C PRO A 72 -17.24 -1.04 3.10
N VAL A 73 -16.63 -0.09 3.79
CA VAL A 73 -15.94 1.05 3.15
C VAL A 73 -14.75 0.60 2.34
N LEU A 74 -13.92 -0.31 2.87
CA LEU A 74 -12.77 -0.84 2.14
C LEU A 74 -13.21 -1.55 0.86
N LEU A 75 -14.24 -2.40 0.93
CA LEU A 75 -14.80 -3.10 -0.23
C LEU A 75 -15.26 -2.11 -1.30
N GLN A 76 -16.00 -1.06 -0.92
CA GLN A 76 -16.45 -0.05 -1.87
C GLN A 76 -15.27 0.69 -2.53
N LEU A 77 -14.21 1.00 -1.78
CA LEU A 77 -13.02 1.64 -2.33
C LEU A 77 -12.25 0.74 -3.30
N GLU A 78 -12.24 -0.57 -3.06
CA GLU A 78 -11.67 -1.57 -3.97
C GLU A 78 -12.49 -1.69 -5.25
N GLU A 79 -13.83 -1.79 -5.17
CA GLU A 79 -14.73 -1.82 -6.32
C GLU A 79 -14.58 -0.58 -7.19
N GLN A 80 -14.45 0.58 -6.58
CA GLN A 80 -14.25 1.87 -7.26
C GLN A 80 -12.80 2.08 -7.75
N LYS A 81 -11.89 1.11 -7.52
CA LYS A 81 -10.47 1.19 -7.88
C LYS A 81 -9.68 2.35 -7.22
N PHE A 82 -10.22 2.94 -6.15
CA PHE A 82 -9.45 3.89 -5.33
C PHE A 82 -8.41 3.16 -4.47
N LEU A 83 -8.66 1.90 -4.10
CA LEU A 83 -7.78 1.04 -3.33
C LEU A 83 -7.46 -0.20 -4.16
N CYS A 84 -6.16 -0.51 -4.35
CA CYS A 84 -5.73 -1.64 -5.17
C CYS A 84 -4.29 -2.06 -4.81
N ASP A 85 -4.13 -3.26 -4.24
CA ASP A 85 -2.82 -3.76 -3.82
C ASP A 85 -1.86 -4.05 -4.99
N GLU A 86 -2.39 -4.43 -6.17
CA GLU A 86 -1.58 -4.59 -7.38
C GLU A 86 -0.90 -3.27 -7.76
N ARG A 87 -1.70 -2.20 -7.94
CA ARG A 87 -1.19 -0.86 -8.28
C ARG A 87 -0.26 -0.33 -7.20
N PHE A 88 -0.62 -0.50 -5.93
CA PHE A 88 0.21 -0.12 -4.79
C PHE A 88 1.59 -0.79 -4.87
N SER A 89 1.64 -2.10 -5.13
CA SER A 89 2.88 -2.88 -5.20
C SER A 89 3.81 -2.40 -6.30
N LEU A 90 3.27 -2.20 -7.52
CA LEU A 90 4.02 -1.70 -8.67
C LEU A 90 4.62 -0.32 -8.38
N ASN A 91 3.80 0.62 -7.88
CA ASN A 91 4.24 1.98 -7.57
C ASN A 91 5.25 2.01 -6.40
N PHE A 92 5.05 1.14 -5.40
CA PHE A 92 6.00 1.01 -4.29
C PHE A 92 7.36 0.54 -4.79
N VAL A 93 7.44 -0.55 -5.56
CA VAL A 93 8.69 -1.08 -6.10
C VAL A 93 9.37 -0.04 -6.99
N ARG A 94 8.65 0.54 -7.94
CA ARG A 94 9.16 1.58 -8.85
C ARG A 94 9.76 2.76 -8.09
N SER A 95 9.04 3.29 -7.11
CA SER A 95 9.52 4.40 -6.28
C SER A 95 10.77 4.04 -5.47
N ARG A 96 10.84 2.81 -4.92
CA ARG A 96 12.01 2.35 -4.14
C ARG A 96 13.21 2.04 -5.05
N MET A 97 12.96 1.51 -6.23
CA MET A 97 14.01 1.31 -7.24
C MET A 97 14.59 2.64 -7.71
N ALA A 98 13.78 3.68 -7.87
CA ALA A 98 14.27 5.01 -8.25
C ALA A 98 15.05 5.70 -7.12
N ASN A 99 14.53 5.69 -5.89
CA ASN A 99 14.99 6.57 -4.81
C ASN A 99 15.84 5.87 -3.74
N ARG A 100 15.94 4.53 -3.76
CA ARG A 100 16.63 3.75 -2.73
C ARG A 100 17.53 2.69 -3.38
N SER A 101 18.61 2.35 -2.68
CA SER A 101 19.46 1.21 -3.07
C SER A 101 19.03 -0.03 -2.31
N TRP A 102 17.83 -0.55 -2.66
CA TRP A 102 17.27 -1.78 -2.12
C TRP A 102 17.33 -2.89 -3.15
N GLY A 103 17.60 -4.10 -2.68
CA GLY A 103 17.49 -5.32 -3.48
C GLY A 103 16.10 -5.94 -3.40
N ALA A 104 15.84 -6.94 -4.24
CA ALA A 104 14.55 -7.59 -4.38
C ALA A 104 14.03 -8.22 -3.07
N TYR A 105 14.91 -8.83 -2.28
CA TYR A 105 14.52 -9.45 -1.00
C TYR A 105 13.96 -8.44 -0.01
N ARG A 106 14.55 -7.25 0.08
CA ARG A 106 14.03 -6.20 0.95
C ARG A 106 12.70 -5.65 0.46
N LEU A 107 12.54 -5.48 -0.84
CA LEU A 107 11.28 -5.03 -1.44
C LEU A 107 10.15 -6.00 -1.13
N ARG A 108 10.38 -7.33 -1.27
CA ARG A 108 9.43 -8.37 -0.88
C ARG A 108 9.04 -8.27 0.59
N ALA A 109 10.03 -8.24 1.49
CA ALA A 109 9.79 -8.15 2.92
C ALA A 109 8.97 -6.89 3.31
N GLU A 110 9.27 -5.76 2.71
CA GLU A 110 8.56 -4.50 2.97
C GLU A 110 7.09 -4.54 2.47
N LEU A 111 6.82 -5.19 1.33
CA LEU A 111 5.46 -5.38 0.83
C LEU A 111 4.68 -6.40 1.67
N GLN A 112 5.34 -7.50 2.11
CA GLN A 112 4.73 -8.47 3.03
C GLN A 112 4.33 -7.83 4.36
N GLN A 113 5.20 -6.98 4.94
CA GLN A 113 4.88 -6.23 6.16
C GLN A 113 3.69 -5.28 6.00
N ARG A 114 3.38 -4.88 4.76
CA ARG A 114 2.20 -4.07 4.41
C ARG A 114 0.98 -4.89 4.05
N GLY A 115 1.04 -6.20 4.29
CA GLY A 115 -0.07 -7.13 4.10
C GLY A 115 -0.45 -7.37 2.64
N VAL A 116 0.44 -7.07 1.69
CA VAL A 116 0.22 -7.34 0.27
C VAL A 116 0.31 -8.84 -0.01
N ALA A 117 -0.60 -9.36 -0.81
CA ALA A 117 -0.61 -10.77 -1.21
C ALA A 117 0.59 -11.13 -2.09
N GLY A 118 1.13 -12.35 -1.90
CA GLY A 118 2.35 -12.80 -2.58
C GLY A 118 2.31 -12.67 -4.10
N GLN A 119 1.18 -12.93 -4.72
CA GLN A 119 1.01 -12.77 -6.18
C GLN A 119 1.31 -11.36 -6.67
N TRP A 120 0.83 -10.32 -5.97
CA TRP A 120 1.06 -8.93 -6.34
C TRP A 120 2.50 -8.50 -6.06
N ILE A 121 3.11 -9.07 -5.01
CA ILE A 121 4.53 -8.85 -4.70
C ILE A 121 5.39 -9.38 -5.84
N GLU A 122 5.21 -10.65 -6.22
CA GLU A 122 6.05 -11.25 -7.27
C GLU A 122 5.80 -10.59 -8.64
N GLN A 123 4.56 -10.27 -8.97
CA GLN A 123 4.26 -9.54 -10.19
C GLN A 123 5.00 -8.19 -10.24
N ALA A 124 4.96 -7.43 -9.15
CA ALA A 124 5.65 -6.14 -9.07
C ALA A 124 7.18 -6.29 -9.14
N ILE A 125 7.75 -7.31 -8.50
CA ILE A 125 9.18 -7.59 -8.55
C ILE A 125 9.62 -8.00 -9.97
N VAL A 126 8.89 -8.91 -10.61
CA VAL A 126 9.23 -9.35 -11.98
C VAL A 126 9.11 -8.19 -12.98
N SER A 127 8.10 -7.34 -12.82
CA SER A 127 7.85 -6.22 -13.72
C SER A 127 8.85 -5.05 -13.58
N GLU A 128 9.25 -4.73 -12.35
CA GLU A 128 9.95 -3.46 -12.05
C GLU A 128 11.42 -3.64 -11.64
N VAL A 129 11.87 -4.87 -11.40
CA VAL A 129 13.24 -5.12 -10.93
C VAL A 129 14.06 -5.80 -12.01
N ASP A 130 14.93 -5.02 -12.63
CA ASP A 130 15.92 -5.50 -13.59
C ASP A 130 17.24 -5.87 -12.88
N GLU A 131 17.79 -7.04 -13.19
CA GLU A 131 19.04 -7.53 -12.59
C GLU A 131 20.24 -6.63 -12.94
N SER A 132 20.29 -6.06 -14.15
CA SER A 132 21.32 -5.13 -14.57
C SER A 132 21.31 -3.85 -13.73
N ILE A 133 20.12 -3.36 -13.38
CA ILE A 133 19.93 -2.20 -12.49
C ILE A 133 20.39 -2.55 -11.07
N LEU A 134 20.06 -3.75 -10.57
CA LEU A 134 20.52 -4.20 -9.25
C LEU A 134 22.04 -4.30 -9.20
N ARG A 135 22.68 -4.83 -10.24
CA ARG A 135 24.14 -4.90 -10.36
C ARG A 135 24.78 -3.52 -10.29
N LYS A 136 24.32 -2.57 -11.12
CA LYS A 136 24.81 -1.18 -11.09
C LYS A 136 24.67 -0.53 -9.71
N LYS A 137 23.57 -0.82 -8.98
CA LYS A 137 23.37 -0.32 -7.61
C LYS A 137 24.37 -0.93 -6.62
N VAL A 138 24.66 -2.23 -6.71
CA VAL A 138 25.66 -2.89 -5.86
C VAL A 138 27.04 -2.33 -6.16
N GLU A 139 27.43 -2.22 -7.42
CA GLU A 139 28.72 -1.64 -7.85
C GLU A 139 28.90 -0.19 -7.34
N ALA A 140 27.85 0.63 -7.46
CA ALA A 140 27.86 2.00 -6.94
C ALA A 140 28.03 2.05 -5.41
N LEU A 141 27.41 1.12 -4.69
CA LEU A 141 27.54 1.02 -3.23
C LEU A 141 28.95 0.53 -2.83
N VAL A 142 29.52 -0.42 -3.55
CA VAL A 142 30.89 -0.91 -3.34
C VAL A 142 31.88 0.23 -3.60
N ARG A 143 31.75 0.94 -4.72
CA ARG A 143 32.60 2.09 -5.07
C ARG A 143 32.53 3.19 -3.99
N LYS A 144 31.33 3.52 -3.50
CA LYS A 144 31.13 4.52 -2.43
C LYS A 144 31.76 4.09 -1.09
N SER A 145 31.82 2.79 -0.81
CA SER A 145 32.37 2.25 0.44
C SER A 145 33.89 2.05 0.37
N GLY A 146 34.50 2.18 -0.79
CA GLY A 146 35.84 1.70 -1.10
C GLY A 146 35.83 0.18 -1.31
N PHE A 147 36.61 -0.31 -2.30
CA PHE A 147 36.73 -1.75 -2.53
C PHE A 147 37.50 -2.40 -1.38
N PRO A 148 36.94 -3.42 -0.71
CA PRO A 148 37.59 -4.00 0.46
C PRO A 148 38.80 -4.84 0.04
N THR A 149 39.97 -4.54 0.62
CA THR A 149 41.22 -5.23 0.36
C THR A 149 41.42 -6.46 1.26
N ASP A 150 40.83 -6.48 2.43
CA ASP A 150 40.96 -7.59 3.39
C ASP A 150 39.65 -8.42 3.48
N PRO A 151 39.78 -9.73 3.84
CA PRO A 151 38.64 -10.62 3.92
C PRO A 151 37.58 -10.22 4.98
N ALA A 152 37.98 -9.52 6.03
CA ALA A 152 37.06 -9.10 7.08
C ALA A 152 36.21 -7.91 6.62
N ALA A 153 36.81 -6.93 5.96
CA ALA A 153 36.12 -5.80 5.33
C ALA A 153 35.16 -6.29 4.23
N LYS A 154 35.60 -7.28 3.42
CA LYS A 154 34.76 -7.91 2.38
C LYS A 154 33.50 -8.55 2.99
N ARG A 155 33.65 -9.30 4.07
CA ARG A 155 32.52 -9.90 4.80
C ARG A 155 31.57 -8.84 5.36
N LYS A 156 32.07 -7.78 5.99
CA LYS A 156 31.26 -6.67 6.52
C LYS A 156 30.46 -5.97 5.42
N LEU A 157 31.08 -5.71 4.27
CA LEU A 157 30.40 -5.11 3.13
C LEU A 157 29.33 -6.03 2.56
N ALA A 158 29.63 -7.33 2.38
CA ALA A 158 28.66 -8.33 1.94
C ALA A 158 27.43 -8.38 2.86
N GLN A 159 27.62 -8.41 4.19
CA GLN A 159 26.51 -8.36 5.16
C GLN A 159 25.67 -7.08 5.05
N LYS A 160 26.32 -5.94 4.79
CA LYS A 160 25.62 -4.66 4.61
C LYS A 160 24.75 -4.68 3.35
N LEU A 161 25.26 -5.26 2.25
CA LEU A 161 24.52 -5.41 1.00
C LEU A 161 23.37 -6.43 1.15
N TYR A 162 23.64 -7.56 1.82
CA TYR A 162 22.61 -8.56 2.11
C TYR A 162 21.45 -7.98 2.94
N ARG A 163 21.72 -7.20 3.99
CA ARG A 163 20.70 -6.49 4.77
C ARG A 163 19.91 -5.46 3.96
N ARG A 164 20.45 -5.00 2.83
CA ARG A 164 19.73 -4.16 1.86
C ARG A 164 18.87 -4.97 0.89
N GLY A 165 18.91 -6.31 0.99
CA GLY A 165 18.10 -7.23 0.21
C GLY A 165 18.62 -7.60 -1.16
N PHE A 166 19.93 -7.44 -1.40
CA PHE A 166 20.59 -7.98 -2.59
C PHE A 166 20.84 -9.48 -2.41
N SER A 167 20.81 -10.24 -3.52
CA SER A 167 21.09 -11.68 -3.47
C SER A 167 22.57 -11.95 -3.19
N GLN A 168 22.84 -13.11 -2.56
CA GLN A 168 24.21 -13.51 -2.24
C GLN A 168 25.04 -13.73 -3.52
N GLU A 169 24.39 -14.28 -4.57
CA GLU A 169 25.01 -14.51 -5.89
C GLU A 169 25.50 -13.19 -6.49
N LEU A 170 24.64 -12.18 -6.53
CA LEU A 170 24.97 -10.86 -7.07
C LEU A 170 26.09 -10.18 -6.25
N ILE A 171 26.01 -10.28 -4.92
CA ILE A 171 27.03 -9.73 -4.01
C ILE A 171 28.39 -10.40 -4.28
N ASN A 172 28.41 -11.74 -4.36
CA ASN A 172 29.63 -12.48 -4.62
C ASN A 172 30.21 -12.17 -6.00
N GLN A 173 29.37 -12.09 -7.04
CA GLN A 173 29.80 -11.72 -8.39
C GLN A 173 30.52 -10.35 -8.41
N VAL A 174 29.93 -9.34 -7.77
CA VAL A 174 30.48 -7.98 -7.75
C VAL A 174 31.74 -7.90 -6.88
N LEU A 175 31.76 -8.59 -5.72
CA LEU A 175 32.91 -8.57 -4.81
C LEU A 175 34.08 -9.49 -5.25
N SER A 176 33.90 -10.38 -6.22
CA SER A 176 34.96 -11.20 -6.81
C SER A 176 35.59 -10.58 -8.05
N GLN A 177 34.98 -9.56 -8.64
CA GLN A 177 35.58 -8.80 -9.72
C GLN A 177 36.56 -7.80 -9.11
N ASP A 178 37.87 -7.99 -9.37
CA ASP A 178 38.86 -6.98 -9.01
C ASP A 178 38.53 -5.65 -9.72
N PRO A 179 38.67 -4.52 -9.03
CA PRO A 179 38.56 -3.23 -9.71
C PRO A 179 39.72 -3.10 -10.71
N LEU A 180 39.39 -3.01 -12.01
CA LEU A 180 40.32 -2.56 -13.04
C LEU A 180 40.78 -1.13 -12.78
#